data_48d096397d0b480c88b3fda59cad7d5a
#
_entry.id   48d096397d0b480c88b3fda59cad7d5a
#
_cell.length_a   1.000
_cell.length_b   1.000
_cell.length_c   1.000
_cell.angle_alpha   90.00
_cell.angle_beta   90.00
_cell.angle_gamma   90.00
#
_symmetry.space_group_name_H-M   'P 1'
#
loop_
_entity.id
_entity.type
_entity.pdbx_description
1 polymer ?
#
loop_
_entity_poly.entity_id
_entity_poly.type
_entity_poly.pdbx_seq_one_letter_code
_entity_poly.pdbx_strand_id
1 'polypeptide(L)'
;MNRKTHVLGVPFDVVTMDEAVARAEGLLKEKGQHFICTPNPEIVMEARKDAELMSILREADLVVPDGIGVVWASKYSEIRLQERVAGYDLTQNLMADLAAGEETFYFFGGAPGVAATAARKMMKKYPGLKIVGVHNGYFDEKEEKKIIQDIKKKAPSILLVGLGAPKQEKWIYDNIRLVGAKVAIGVGGSFDVMAG
;
A
#
# COMPACT_ATOMS: atom_id res chain seq x y z
N MET A 1 4.71 17.56 -10.19
CA MET A 1 4.22 16.31 -10.81
C MET A 1 5.42 15.39 -10.96
N ASN A 2 5.37 14.19 -10.38
CA ASN A 2 6.40 13.18 -10.61
C ASN A 2 6.35 12.74 -12.09
N ARG A 3 7.55 12.49 -12.66
CA ARG A 3 7.62 11.89 -14.01
C ARG A 3 7.10 10.46 -13.91
N LYS A 4 6.27 10.05 -14.87
CA LYS A 4 5.77 8.67 -14.98
C LYS A 4 6.36 7.99 -16.22
N THR A 5 6.56 6.69 -16.12
CA THR A 5 6.88 5.81 -17.24
C THR A 5 5.87 4.66 -17.30
N HIS A 6 5.76 4.02 -18.45
CA HIS A 6 4.78 2.94 -18.63
C HIS A 6 5.48 1.62 -18.89
N VAL A 7 5.14 0.61 -18.12
CA VAL A 7 5.56 -0.78 -18.37
C VAL A 7 4.30 -1.59 -18.69
N LEU A 8 4.18 -2.05 -19.93
CA LEU A 8 3.02 -2.80 -20.43
C LEU A 8 1.68 -2.10 -20.16
N GLY A 9 1.65 -0.77 -20.23
CA GLY A 9 0.46 0.05 -20.04
C GLY A 9 0.18 0.47 -18.59
N VAL A 10 0.90 -0.09 -17.61
CA VAL A 10 0.83 0.33 -16.21
C VAL A 10 1.74 1.54 -16.00
N PRO A 11 1.22 2.67 -15.46
CA PRO A 11 2.04 3.83 -15.15
C PRO A 11 2.82 3.61 -13.87
N PHE A 12 4.11 3.89 -13.90
CA PHE A 12 4.97 3.89 -12.70
C PHE A 12 5.54 5.28 -12.48
N ASP A 13 5.55 5.73 -11.24
CA ASP A 13 6.28 6.93 -10.84
C ASP A 13 7.78 6.64 -10.87
N VAL A 14 8.54 7.54 -11.50
CA VAL A 14 10.01 7.44 -11.57
C VAL A 14 10.57 8.04 -10.30
N VAL A 15 10.69 7.20 -9.28
CA VAL A 15 11.12 7.60 -7.92
C VAL A 15 12.15 6.62 -7.37
N THR A 16 13.02 7.12 -6.50
CA THR A 16 13.83 6.33 -5.58
C THR A 16 13.01 5.95 -4.34
N MET A 17 13.56 5.09 -3.47
CA MET A 17 12.91 4.75 -2.20
C MET A 17 12.68 6.01 -1.35
N ASP A 18 13.69 6.87 -1.21
CA ASP A 18 13.57 8.09 -0.40
C ASP A 18 12.52 9.06 -0.98
N GLU A 19 12.46 9.19 -2.31
CA GLU A 19 11.45 10.00 -2.97
C GLU A 19 10.04 9.41 -2.82
N ALA A 20 9.91 8.08 -2.81
CA ALA A 20 8.63 7.40 -2.58
C ALA A 20 8.13 7.59 -1.14
N VAL A 21 9.03 7.48 -0.16
CA VAL A 21 8.72 7.78 1.25
C VAL A 21 8.29 9.23 1.42
N ALA A 22 9.09 10.17 0.91
CA ALA A 22 8.77 11.60 0.98
C ALA A 22 7.42 11.93 0.28
N ARG A 23 7.12 11.28 -0.85
CA ARG A 23 5.82 11.44 -1.52
C ARG A 23 4.67 10.89 -0.69
N ALA A 24 4.81 9.71 -0.10
CA ALA A 24 3.79 9.11 0.76
C ALA A 24 3.51 9.99 2.00
N GLU A 25 4.55 10.53 2.64
CA GLU A 25 4.39 11.50 3.73
C GLU A 25 3.75 12.82 3.27
N GLY A 26 4.05 13.26 2.06
CA GLY A 26 3.41 14.41 1.44
C GLY A 26 1.90 14.21 1.30
N LEU A 27 1.45 13.02 0.86
CA LEU A 27 0.04 12.65 0.74
C LEU A 27 -0.72 12.74 2.07
N LEU A 28 -0.06 12.44 3.21
CA LEU A 28 -0.67 12.59 4.53
C LEU A 28 -1.08 14.03 4.87
N LYS A 29 -0.42 15.01 4.25
CA LYS A 29 -0.64 16.46 4.46
C LYS A 29 -1.60 17.06 3.43
N GLU A 30 -1.86 16.35 2.34
CA GLU A 30 -2.78 16.78 1.29
C GLU A 30 -4.24 16.58 1.72
N LYS A 31 -5.16 17.33 1.09
CA LYS A 31 -6.61 17.17 1.33
C LYS A 31 -7.11 15.93 0.57
N GLY A 32 -7.97 15.18 1.22
CA GLY A 32 -8.60 14.00 0.61
C GLY A 32 -8.06 12.68 1.15
N GLN A 33 -8.36 11.63 0.44
CA GLN A 33 -7.86 10.27 0.67
C GLN A 33 -7.05 9.85 -0.55
N HIS A 34 -5.94 9.23 -0.30
CA HIS A 34 -4.95 8.85 -1.31
C HIS A 34 -4.65 7.36 -1.23
N PHE A 35 -4.25 6.77 -2.34
CA PHE A 35 -3.82 5.38 -2.32
C PHE A 35 -2.56 5.14 -3.13
N ILE A 36 -1.76 4.21 -2.65
CA ILE A 36 -0.46 3.83 -3.19
C ILE A 36 -0.53 2.37 -3.62
N CYS A 37 -0.13 2.11 -4.85
CA CYS A 37 0.01 0.77 -5.39
C CYS A 37 1.48 0.38 -5.56
N THR A 38 1.77 -0.89 -5.28
CA THR A 38 3.14 -1.45 -5.37
C THR A 38 3.18 -2.63 -6.34
N PRO A 39 2.82 -2.43 -7.64
CA PRO A 39 2.69 -3.55 -8.56
C PRO A 39 4.04 -4.20 -8.90
N ASN A 40 4.09 -5.51 -8.74
CA ASN A 40 5.15 -6.39 -9.19
C ASN A 40 4.86 -6.90 -10.63
N PRO A 41 5.74 -7.69 -11.28
CA PRO A 41 5.52 -8.21 -12.62
C PRO A 41 4.22 -9.01 -12.78
N GLU A 42 3.78 -9.74 -11.75
CA GLU A 42 2.55 -10.54 -11.78
C GLU A 42 1.32 -9.62 -11.84
N ILE A 43 1.30 -8.57 -11.03
CA ILE A 43 0.22 -7.57 -11.03
C ILE A 43 0.19 -6.82 -12.36
N VAL A 44 1.34 -6.48 -12.94
CA VAL A 44 1.41 -5.86 -14.28
C VAL A 44 0.80 -6.78 -15.35
N MET A 45 1.10 -8.08 -15.29
CA MET A 45 0.53 -9.05 -16.25
C MET A 45 -0.96 -9.27 -16.02
N GLU A 46 -1.43 -9.23 -14.77
CA GLU A 46 -2.85 -9.31 -14.45
C GLU A 46 -3.62 -8.07 -14.94
N ALA A 47 -3.08 -6.88 -14.72
CA ALA A 47 -3.70 -5.63 -15.16
C ALA A 47 -3.91 -5.56 -16.69
N ARG A 48 -3.10 -6.29 -17.49
CA ARG A 48 -3.32 -6.40 -18.94
C ARG A 48 -4.61 -7.17 -19.31
N LYS A 49 -5.11 -7.99 -18.41
CA LYS A 49 -6.30 -8.82 -18.61
C LYS A 49 -7.51 -8.29 -17.83
N ASP A 50 -7.26 -7.49 -16.81
CA ASP A 50 -8.26 -6.88 -15.94
C ASP A 50 -8.28 -5.37 -16.15
N ALA A 51 -9.26 -4.89 -16.92
CA ALA A 51 -9.41 -3.46 -17.25
C ALA A 51 -9.73 -2.60 -16.02
N GLU A 52 -10.40 -3.18 -15.02
CA GLU A 52 -10.69 -2.50 -13.75
C GLU A 52 -9.41 -2.28 -12.96
N LEU A 53 -8.58 -3.32 -12.78
CA LEU A 53 -7.28 -3.20 -12.14
C LEU A 53 -6.39 -2.18 -12.86
N MET A 54 -6.37 -2.20 -14.19
CA MET A 54 -5.61 -1.22 -14.98
C MET A 54 -6.09 0.22 -14.71
N SER A 55 -7.39 0.45 -14.60
CA SER A 55 -7.96 1.76 -14.25
C SER A 55 -7.54 2.20 -12.86
N ILE A 56 -7.64 1.31 -11.88
CA ILE A 56 -7.22 1.57 -10.50
C ILE A 56 -5.75 1.98 -10.43
N LEU A 57 -4.86 1.23 -11.10
CA LEU A 57 -3.43 1.57 -11.14
C LEU A 57 -3.14 2.92 -11.79
N ARG A 58 -3.97 3.35 -12.77
CA ARG A 58 -3.85 4.66 -13.40
C ARG A 58 -4.32 5.81 -12.52
N GLU A 59 -5.27 5.55 -11.64
CA GLU A 59 -5.84 6.55 -10.72
C GLU A 59 -5.07 6.66 -9.40
N ALA A 60 -4.14 5.74 -9.13
CA ALA A 60 -3.34 5.78 -7.91
C ALA A 60 -2.46 7.04 -7.84
N ASP A 61 -2.38 7.62 -6.63
CA ASP A 61 -1.59 8.83 -6.34
C ASP A 61 -0.08 8.58 -6.38
N LEU A 62 0.32 7.33 -6.14
CA LEU A 62 1.69 6.86 -6.28
C LEU A 62 1.71 5.39 -6.70
N VAL A 63 2.46 5.06 -7.74
CA VAL A 63 2.64 3.69 -8.22
C VAL A 63 4.13 3.38 -8.25
N VAL A 64 4.60 2.55 -7.32
CA VAL A 64 6.02 2.23 -7.19
C VAL A 64 6.39 0.86 -7.77
N PRO A 65 7.56 0.69 -8.37
CA PRO A 65 7.96 -0.56 -9.01
C PRO A 65 8.43 -1.60 -7.99
N ASP A 66 7.54 -2.51 -7.57
CA ASP A 66 7.90 -3.62 -6.69
C ASP A 66 8.35 -4.84 -7.48
N GLY A 67 9.64 -4.97 -7.62
CA GLY A 67 10.26 -6.11 -8.29
C GLY A 67 11.22 -5.70 -9.40
N ILE A 68 12.36 -6.38 -9.41
CA ILE A 68 13.43 -6.10 -10.39
C ILE A 68 13.00 -6.33 -11.84
N GLY A 69 12.01 -7.21 -12.06
CA GLY A 69 11.48 -7.47 -13.40
C GLY A 69 10.77 -6.25 -13.99
N VAL A 70 10.06 -5.45 -13.19
CA VAL A 70 9.44 -4.20 -13.64
C VAL A 70 10.52 -3.18 -14.01
N VAL A 71 11.56 -3.06 -13.17
CA VAL A 71 12.70 -2.16 -13.44
C VAL A 71 13.41 -2.55 -14.73
N TRP A 72 13.65 -3.85 -14.95
CA TRP A 72 14.27 -4.32 -16.20
C TRP A 72 13.38 -4.07 -17.42
N ALA A 73 12.09 -4.30 -17.31
CA ALA A 73 11.16 -4.06 -18.40
C ALA A 73 11.11 -2.58 -18.81
N SER A 74 11.32 -1.66 -17.85
CA SER A 74 11.36 -0.21 -18.13
C SER A 74 12.51 0.22 -19.04
N LYS A 75 13.50 -0.65 -19.31
CA LYS A 75 14.56 -0.36 -20.29
C LYS A 75 14.02 -0.14 -21.70
N TYR A 76 12.83 -0.64 -21.99
CA TYR A 76 12.13 -0.47 -23.27
C TYR A 76 11.10 0.68 -23.23
N SER A 77 11.00 1.40 -22.12
CA SER A 77 10.14 2.57 -21.96
C SER A 77 10.89 3.86 -22.24
N GLU A 78 10.16 4.97 -22.42
CA GLU A 78 10.76 6.29 -22.68
C GLU A 78 11.68 6.74 -21.55
N ILE A 79 11.29 6.46 -20.30
CA ILE A 79 12.07 6.79 -19.10
C ILE A 79 12.30 5.50 -18.32
N ARG A 80 13.54 5.25 -17.95
CA ARG A 80 13.90 4.08 -17.14
C ARG A 80 13.59 4.33 -15.67
N LEU A 81 13.07 3.29 -15.01
CA LEU A 81 12.99 3.25 -13.56
C LEU A 81 14.39 3.14 -12.97
N GLN A 82 14.66 3.90 -11.92
CA GLN A 82 16.01 4.02 -11.34
C GLN A 82 16.35 2.79 -10.48
N GLU A 83 15.39 2.36 -9.65
CA GLU A 83 15.57 1.25 -8.73
C GLU A 83 14.25 0.53 -8.44
N ARG A 84 14.35 -0.60 -7.76
CA ARG A 84 13.21 -1.29 -7.20
C ARG A 84 12.78 -0.61 -5.90
N VAL A 85 11.51 -0.24 -5.82
CA VAL A 85 10.88 0.25 -4.59
C VAL A 85 9.90 -0.80 -4.09
N ALA A 86 10.37 -1.68 -3.20
CA ALA A 86 9.52 -2.74 -2.66
C ALA A 86 8.49 -2.20 -1.69
N GLY A 87 7.24 -2.65 -1.80
CA GLY A 87 6.16 -2.24 -0.91
C GLY A 87 6.45 -2.53 0.55
N TYR A 88 7.10 -3.67 0.85
CA TYR A 88 7.57 -4.00 2.20
C TYR A 88 8.54 -2.96 2.75
N ASP A 89 9.59 -2.62 1.97
CA ASP A 89 10.61 -1.67 2.41
C ASP A 89 10.05 -0.26 2.55
N LEU A 90 9.16 0.16 1.63
CA LEU A 90 8.44 1.43 1.71
C LEU A 90 7.65 1.53 3.03
N THR A 91 6.91 0.47 3.40
CA THR A 91 6.13 0.47 4.65
C THR A 91 7.00 0.43 5.89
N GLN A 92 8.17 -0.25 5.85
CA GLN A 92 9.13 -0.24 6.95
C GLN A 92 9.71 1.17 7.18
N ASN A 93 10.11 1.87 6.11
CA ASN A 93 10.62 3.23 6.19
C ASN A 93 9.56 4.20 6.74
N LEU A 94 8.32 4.15 6.22
CA LEU A 94 7.21 4.96 6.74
C LEU A 94 6.95 4.71 8.23
N MET A 95 6.98 3.44 8.68
CA MET A 95 6.81 3.14 10.10
C MET A 95 7.97 3.67 10.95
N ALA A 96 9.21 3.63 10.44
CA ALA A 96 10.38 4.16 11.14
C ALA A 96 10.30 5.68 11.27
N ASP A 97 10.01 6.38 10.18
CA ASP A 97 10.02 7.85 10.12
C ASP A 97 8.85 8.45 10.92
N LEU A 98 7.69 7.78 10.90
CA LEU A 98 6.47 8.28 11.54
C LEU A 98 6.27 7.76 12.98
N ALA A 99 7.14 6.88 13.49
CA ALA A 99 6.98 6.26 14.81
C ALA A 99 6.92 7.27 15.96
N ALA A 100 7.71 8.35 15.89
CA ALA A 100 7.75 9.39 16.92
C ALA A 100 6.67 10.47 16.76
N GLY A 101 5.90 10.42 15.66
CA GLY A 101 4.87 11.40 15.32
C GLY A 101 3.49 11.08 15.84
N GLU A 102 2.50 11.81 15.32
CA GLU A 102 1.08 11.62 15.66
C GLU A 102 0.36 10.67 14.69
N GLU A 103 1.01 10.26 13.61
CA GLU A 103 0.40 9.42 12.58
C GLU A 103 0.12 8.01 13.11
N THR A 104 -1.01 7.45 12.68
CA THR A 104 -1.51 6.17 13.16
C THR A 104 -1.66 5.18 12.01
N PHE A 105 -1.44 3.91 12.30
CA PHE A 105 -1.53 2.82 11.33
C PHE A 105 -2.69 1.88 11.67
N TYR A 106 -3.28 1.30 10.63
CA TYR A 106 -4.20 0.17 10.75
C TYR A 106 -3.74 -0.96 9.82
N PHE A 107 -3.67 -2.20 10.33
CA PHE A 107 -3.25 -3.37 9.56
C PHE A 107 -4.47 -4.23 9.21
N PHE A 108 -4.76 -4.36 7.92
CA PHE A 108 -5.88 -5.14 7.43
C PHE A 108 -5.42 -6.18 6.41
N GLY A 109 -5.50 -7.44 6.76
CA GLY A 109 -5.11 -8.53 5.86
C GLY A 109 -4.39 -9.68 6.56
N GLY A 110 -3.82 -10.58 5.74
CA GLY A 110 -3.17 -11.79 6.21
C GLY A 110 -4.12 -12.82 6.81
N ALA A 111 -3.59 -14.00 7.16
CA ALA A 111 -4.34 -15.04 7.84
C ALA A 111 -4.71 -14.60 9.28
N PRO A 112 -5.70 -15.26 9.92
CA PRO A 112 -6.06 -14.99 11.31
C PRO A 112 -4.85 -14.99 12.23
N GLY A 113 -4.63 -13.89 12.97
CA GLY A 113 -3.51 -13.70 13.89
C GLY A 113 -2.24 -13.12 13.28
N VAL A 114 -2.04 -13.17 11.95
CA VAL A 114 -0.85 -12.66 11.26
C VAL A 114 -0.71 -11.15 11.43
N ALA A 115 -1.75 -10.37 11.08
CA ALA A 115 -1.71 -8.91 11.24
C ALA A 115 -1.49 -8.48 12.70
N ALA A 116 -2.08 -9.19 13.65
CA ALA A 116 -1.88 -8.90 15.09
C ALA A 116 -0.46 -9.20 15.55
N THR A 117 0.16 -10.28 15.04
CA THR A 117 1.56 -10.62 15.34
C THR A 117 2.51 -9.61 14.68
N ALA A 118 2.27 -9.26 13.42
CA ALA A 118 3.01 -8.22 12.71
C ALA A 118 2.97 -6.89 13.47
N ALA A 119 1.78 -6.45 13.89
CA ALA A 119 1.61 -5.20 14.64
C ALA A 119 2.44 -5.18 15.95
N ARG A 120 2.37 -6.26 16.73
CA ARG A 120 3.18 -6.37 17.98
C ARG A 120 4.68 -6.30 17.70
N LYS A 121 5.17 -6.99 16.64
CA LYS A 121 6.59 -6.96 16.26
C LYS A 121 7.02 -5.58 15.77
N MET A 122 6.18 -4.90 14.97
CA MET A 122 6.49 -3.56 14.46
C MET A 122 6.49 -2.51 15.57
N MET A 123 5.54 -2.54 16.51
CA MET A 123 5.56 -1.66 17.68
C MET A 123 6.79 -1.90 18.60
N LYS A 124 7.30 -3.14 18.64
CA LYS A 124 8.56 -3.44 19.36
C LYS A 124 9.78 -2.93 18.58
N LYS A 125 9.77 -3.06 17.25
CA LYS A 125 10.87 -2.63 16.37
C LYS A 125 10.98 -1.11 16.28
N TYR A 126 9.85 -0.42 16.27
CA TYR A 126 9.75 1.03 16.14
C TYR A 126 9.05 1.62 17.38
N PRO A 127 9.79 1.95 18.46
CA PRO A 127 9.22 2.54 19.67
C PRO A 127 8.48 3.84 19.37
N GLY A 128 7.25 3.96 19.85
CA GLY A 128 6.37 5.10 19.58
C GLY A 128 5.37 4.88 18.43
N LEU A 129 5.56 3.85 17.57
CA LEU A 129 4.64 3.52 16.50
C LEU A 129 3.22 3.25 17.03
N LYS A 130 2.24 3.94 16.49
CA LYS A 130 0.84 3.87 16.90
C LYS A 130 0.04 3.01 15.91
N ILE A 131 -0.23 1.75 16.24
CA ILE A 131 -1.13 0.87 15.46
C ILE A 131 -2.47 0.82 16.18
N VAL A 132 -3.47 1.51 15.63
CA VAL A 132 -4.80 1.70 16.27
C VAL A 132 -5.77 0.56 16.03
N GLY A 133 -5.46 -0.35 15.12
CA GLY A 133 -6.30 -1.51 14.87
C GLY A 133 -5.66 -2.53 13.94
N VAL A 134 -6.20 -3.75 14.04
CA VAL A 134 -5.80 -4.86 13.18
C VAL A 134 -7.03 -5.69 12.82
N HIS A 135 -7.07 -6.21 11.59
CA HIS A 135 -8.05 -7.21 11.19
C HIS A 135 -7.41 -8.18 10.17
N ASN A 136 -7.82 -9.45 10.19
CA ASN A 136 -7.37 -10.42 9.20
C ASN A 136 -8.07 -10.23 7.84
N GLY A 137 -7.56 -10.89 6.80
CA GLY A 137 -8.07 -10.77 5.42
C GLY A 137 -9.16 -11.79 5.04
N TYR A 138 -9.66 -12.57 6.00
CA TYR A 138 -10.69 -13.57 5.80
C TYR A 138 -11.98 -13.08 6.41
N PHE A 139 -12.92 -12.67 5.57
CA PHE A 139 -14.19 -12.07 5.99
C PHE A 139 -15.29 -12.33 4.94
N ASP A 140 -16.53 -12.35 5.39
CA ASP A 140 -17.72 -12.31 4.55
C ASP A 140 -18.24 -10.85 4.42
N GLU A 141 -19.31 -10.67 3.63
CA GLU A 141 -19.92 -9.33 3.41
C GLU A 141 -20.42 -8.67 4.70
N LYS A 142 -20.87 -9.46 5.68
CA LYS A 142 -21.36 -8.95 6.96
C LYS A 142 -20.20 -8.47 7.84
N GLU A 143 -19.10 -9.21 7.83
CA GLU A 143 -17.88 -8.82 8.51
C GLU A 143 -17.22 -7.63 7.85
N GLU A 144 -17.21 -7.56 6.51
CA GLU A 144 -16.66 -6.44 5.77
C GLU A 144 -17.27 -5.10 6.22
N LYS A 145 -18.58 -5.05 6.37
CA LYS A 145 -19.28 -3.84 6.86
C LYS A 145 -18.80 -3.43 8.26
N LYS A 146 -18.51 -4.40 9.13
CA LYS A 146 -17.98 -4.13 10.47
C LYS A 146 -16.54 -3.65 10.41
N ILE A 147 -15.72 -4.23 9.52
CA ILE A 147 -14.33 -3.82 9.29
C ILE A 147 -14.30 -2.35 8.82
N ILE A 148 -15.10 -2.01 7.82
CA ILE A 148 -15.22 -0.64 7.31
C ILE A 148 -15.60 0.32 8.44
N GLN A 149 -16.57 -0.04 9.27
CA GLN A 149 -17.00 0.78 10.41
C GLN A 149 -15.90 0.93 11.48
N ASP A 150 -15.15 -0.14 11.76
CA ASP A 150 -14.04 -0.11 12.73
C ASP A 150 -12.89 0.79 12.23
N ILE A 151 -12.49 0.64 10.96
CA ILE A 151 -11.46 1.50 10.36
C ILE A 151 -11.91 2.96 10.38
N LYS A 152 -13.16 3.24 9.96
CA LYS A 152 -13.75 4.58 9.97
C LYS A 152 -13.77 5.21 11.37
N LYS A 153 -14.14 4.44 12.38
CA LYS A 153 -14.17 4.91 13.79
C LYS A 153 -12.77 5.24 14.30
N LYS A 154 -11.76 4.48 13.90
CA LYS A 154 -10.36 4.66 14.32
C LYS A 154 -9.64 5.72 13.52
N ALA A 155 -10.16 6.05 12.32
CA ALA A 155 -9.64 7.07 11.42
C ALA A 155 -8.10 7.07 11.31
N PRO A 156 -7.47 5.94 10.87
CA PRO A 156 -6.02 5.87 10.80
C PRO A 156 -5.46 6.83 9.76
N SER A 157 -4.26 7.33 10.00
CA SER A 157 -3.52 8.08 8.98
C SER A 157 -3.14 7.17 7.80
N ILE A 158 -2.65 5.97 8.10
CA ILE A 158 -2.21 4.99 7.10
C ILE A 158 -2.94 3.67 7.31
N LEU A 159 -3.58 3.18 6.25
CA LEU A 159 -4.20 1.86 6.17
C LEU A 159 -3.34 0.94 5.30
N LEU A 160 -2.73 -0.07 5.90
CA LEU A 160 -2.03 -1.12 5.16
C LEU A 160 -3.00 -2.26 4.86
N VAL A 161 -3.13 -2.64 3.57
CA VAL A 161 -4.07 -3.66 3.11
C VAL A 161 -3.31 -4.82 2.48
N GLY A 162 -3.36 -6.00 3.11
CA GLY A 162 -2.72 -7.23 2.67
C GLY A 162 -3.72 -8.32 2.34
N LEU A 163 -4.53 -8.13 1.29
CA LEU A 163 -5.54 -9.08 0.82
C LEU A 163 -5.09 -9.88 -0.41
N GLY A 164 -3.87 -9.59 -0.90
CA GLY A 164 -3.37 -10.07 -2.18
C GLY A 164 -3.97 -9.32 -3.37
N ALA A 165 -3.19 -9.23 -4.45
CA ALA A 165 -3.65 -8.63 -5.70
C ALA A 165 -4.51 -9.63 -6.50
N PRO A 166 -5.53 -9.18 -7.25
CA PRO A 166 -5.98 -7.78 -7.39
C PRO A 166 -6.99 -7.34 -6.32
N LYS A 167 -7.33 -8.24 -5.35
CA LYS A 167 -8.38 -7.99 -4.35
C LYS A 167 -8.09 -6.76 -3.49
N GLN A 168 -6.83 -6.55 -3.09
CA GLN A 168 -6.46 -5.41 -2.24
C GLN A 168 -6.60 -4.08 -2.98
N GLU A 169 -6.21 -3.99 -4.25
CA GLU A 169 -6.32 -2.77 -5.06
C GLU A 169 -7.80 -2.39 -5.23
N LYS A 170 -8.63 -3.35 -5.60
CA LYS A 170 -10.09 -3.16 -5.77
C LYS A 170 -10.73 -2.75 -4.45
N TRP A 171 -10.43 -3.45 -3.36
CA TRP A 171 -10.98 -3.14 -2.04
C TRP A 171 -10.59 -1.72 -1.58
N ILE A 172 -9.32 -1.33 -1.76
CA ILE A 172 -8.87 0.03 -1.43
C ILE A 172 -9.64 1.05 -2.26
N TYR A 173 -9.71 0.86 -3.56
CA TYR A 173 -10.38 1.79 -4.48
C TYR A 173 -11.84 2.01 -4.12
N ASP A 174 -12.57 0.93 -3.81
CA ASP A 174 -13.98 0.99 -3.45
C ASP A 174 -14.24 1.62 -2.07
N ASN A 175 -13.31 1.41 -1.13
CA ASN A 175 -13.59 1.69 0.28
C ASN A 175 -12.79 2.85 0.88
N ILE A 176 -11.72 3.35 0.25
CA ILE A 176 -10.84 4.38 0.83
C ILE A 176 -11.61 5.63 1.28
N ARG A 177 -12.59 6.05 0.48
CA ARG A 177 -13.45 7.22 0.80
C ARG A 177 -14.42 6.93 1.93
N LEU A 178 -14.84 5.68 2.11
CA LEU A 178 -15.77 5.27 3.17
C LEU A 178 -15.07 5.13 4.53
N VAL A 179 -13.85 4.58 4.53
CA VAL A 179 -13.07 4.34 5.75
C VAL A 179 -12.36 5.58 6.26
N GLY A 180 -12.14 6.59 5.40
CA GLY A 180 -11.58 7.88 5.80
C GLY A 180 -10.11 7.85 6.21
N ALA A 181 -9.36 6.78 5.89
CA ALA A 181 -7.92 6.78 6.04
C ALA A 181 -7.29 7.81 5.10
N LYS A 182 -6.26 8.53 5.53
CA LYS A 182 -5.62 9.54 4.66
C LYS A 182 -4.86 8.89 3.50
N VAL A 183 -4.11 7.82 3.79
CA VAL A 183 -3.36 7.06 2.78
C VAL A 183 -3.62 5.57 2.97
N ALA A 184 -3.96 4.86 1.90
CA ALA A 184 -4.02 3.39 1.88
C ALA A 184 -2.92 2.82 0.99
N ILE A 185 -2.31 1.71 1.41
CA ILE A 185 -1.22 1.06 0.69
C ILE A 185 -1.52 -0.43 0.56
N GLY A 186 -1.53 -0.95 -0.66
CA GLY A 186 -1.57 -2.37 -0.93
C GLY A 186 -0.21 -3.02 -0.63
N VAL A 187 -0.16 -3.95 0.32
CA VAL A 187 1.11 -4.50 0.84
C VAL A 187 1.28 -6.00 0.61
N GLY A 188 0.29 -6.67 -0.01
CA GLY A 188 0.36 -8.11 -0.30
C GLY A 188 0.70 -8.95 0.94
N GLY A 189 1.67 -9.84 0.81
CA GLY A 189 2.13 -10.73 1.88
C GLY A 189 3.07 -10.09 2.91
N SER A 190 3.19 -8.76 2.96
CA SER A 190 4.13 -8.09 3.88
C SER A 190 3.86 -8.39 5.36
N PHE A 191 2.60 -8.65 5.73
CA PHE A 191 2.29 -9.01 7.11
C PHE A 191 2.88 -10.35 7.53
N ASP A 192 2.96 -11.33 6.63
CA ASP A 192 3.60 -12.62 6.90
C ASP A 192 5.09 -12.43 7.18
N VAL A 193 5.77 -11.60 6.39
CA VAL A 193 7.18 -11.25 6.60
C VAL A 193 7.37 -10.48 7.91
N MET A 194 6.48 -9.55 8.25
CA MET A 194 6.53 -8.81 9.52
C MET A 194 6.25 -9.72 10.72
N ALA A 195 5.41 -10.73 10.55
CA ALA A 195 5.07 -11.70 11.59
C ALA A 195 6.17 -12.75 11.80
N GLY A 196 7.02 -13.02 10.82
CA GLY A 196 8.21 -13.90 10.86
C GLY A 196 7.88 -15.33 10.79
#